data_ed25ab1d6f49283bf46d44341c4f282f
#
_entry.id   ed25ab1d6f49283bf46d44341c4f282f
#
_cell.length_a   1.000
_cell.length_b   1.000
_cell.length_c   1.000
_cell.angle_alpha   90.00
_cell.angle_beta   90.00
_cell.angle_gamma   90.00
#
_symmetry.space_group_name_H-M   'P 1'
#
loop_
_entity.id
_entity.type
_entity.pdbx_description
1 polymer ?
#
loop_
_entity_poly.entity_id
_entity_poly.type
_entity_poly.pdbx_seq_one_letter_code
_entity_poly.pdbx_strand_id
1 'polypeptide(L)'
;VGITVKSGRSVFTYARIPIGTATQELQALAEREYEEVGQKDLDRLNVDWARYGELDAAGKLATFIAKRDGMIVGYAAFIVQTHIHYQDALVAANSAVYAVPEVRAGRVVLKLLRFAEMGLKAQGVQKIYYHVKQTKDFGRLLGHLGYEDVERMYAKVVRDREVG
;
A
#
# COMPACT_ATOMS: atom_id res chain seq x y z
N VAL A 1 10.62 14.30 -1.06
CA VAL A 1 11.87 13.84 -1.68
C VAL A 1 11.56 12.60 -2.49
N GLY A 2 12.02 12.52 -3.71
CA GLY A 2 11.82 11.39 -4.60
C GLY A 2 13.15 10.79 -5.07
N ILE A 3 13.13 9.54 -5.50
CA ILE A 3 14.29 8.85 -6.08
C ILE A 3 13.98 8.52 -7.53
N THR A 4 14.94 8.75 -8.44
CA THR A 4 14.84 8.40 -9.85
C THR A 4 15.79 7.27 -10.20
N VAL A 5 15.31 6.27 -10.92
CA VAL A 5 16.08 5.12 -11.38
C VAL A 5 15.84 4.87 -12.86
N LYS A 6 16.88 4.80 -13.67
CA LYS A 6 16.79 4.38 -15.07
C LYS A 6 16.85 2.85 -15.17
N SER A 7 16.00 2.26 -15.99
CA SER A 7 15.99 0.84 -16.31
C SER A 7 15.71 0.66 -17.81
N GLY A 8 16.75 0.35 -18.58
CA GLY A 8 16.67 0.38 -20.02
C GLY A 8 16.31 1.77 -20.55
N ARG A 9 15.28 1.84 -21.41
CA ARG A 9 14.75 3.12 -21.94
C ARG A 9 13.77 3.82 -21.02
N SER A 10 13.23 3.15 -19.98
CA SER A 10 12.23 3.71 -19.06
C SER A 10 12.86 4.37 -17.84
N VAL A 11 12.26 5.46 -17.40
CA VAL A 11 12.61 6.19 -16.18
C VAL A 11 11.58 5.87 -15.10
N PHE A 12 12.05 5.33 -13.99
CA PHE A 12 11.23 5.09 -12.80
C PHE A 12 11.51 6.12 -11.73
N THR A 13 10.45 6.66 -11.14
CA THR A 13 10.55 7.58 -10.01
C THR A 13 9.71 7.05 -8.85
N TYR A 14 10.20 7.26 -7.63
CA TYR A 14 9.53 6.88 -6.38
C TYR A 14 9.37 8.14 -5.55
N ALA A 15 8.19 8.37 -5.04
CA ALA A 15 7.89 9.56 -4.25
C ALA A 15 6.88 9.26 -3.15
N ARG A 16 7.00 9.97 -2.03
CA ARG A 16 5.91 10.14 -1.07
C ARG A 16 5.07 11.34 -1.50
N ILE A 17 3.77 11.17 -1.50
CA ILE A 17 2.82 12.21 -1.93
C ILE A 17 1.69 12.36 -0.91
N PRO A 18 1.08 13.56 -0.79
CA PRO A 18 -0.24 13.70 -0.21
C PRO A 18 -1.25 12.96 -1.09
N ILE A 19 -2.14 12.18 -0.48
CA ILE A 19 -3.04 11.29 -1.24
C ILE A 19 -3.96 12.08 -2.18
N GLY A 20 -4.40 13.26 -1.77
CA GLY A 20 -5.26 14.14 -2.55
C GLY A 20 -4.64 14.65 -3.86
N THR A 21 -3.31 14.57 -4.01
CA THR A 21 -2.62 15.04 -5.23
C THR A 21 -2.73 14.07 -6.41
N ALA A 22 -3.18 12.83 -6.18
CA ALA A 22 -3.24 11.77 -7.19
C ALA A 22 -4.52 10.92 -7.07
N THR A 23 -5.60 11.45 -6.48
CA THR A 23 -6.82 10.68 -6.18
C THR A 23 -7.40 10.00 -7.42
N GLN A 24 -7.46 10.67 -8.56
CA GLN A 24 -8.02 10.10 -9.79
C GLN A 24 -7.18 8.94 -10.32
N GLU A 25 -5.85 9.07 -10.33
CA GLU A 25 -4.93 8.02 -10.79
C GLU A 25 -4.94 6.83 -9.82
N LEU A 26 -4.98 7.11 -8.52
CA LEU A 26 -5.06 6.07 -7.47
C LEU A 26 -6.42 5.36 -7.49
N GLN A 27 -7.51 6.05 -7.79
CA GLN A 27 -8.82 5.42 -7.98
C GLN A 27 -8.77 4.38 -9.11
N ALA A 28 -8.19 4.72 -10.26
CA ALA A 28 -8.06 3.80 -11.38
C ALA A 28 -7.22 2.56 -11.02
N LEU A 29 -6.16 2.73 -10.23
CA LEU A 29 -5.36 1.61 -9.74
C LEU A 29 -6.10 0.78 -8.68
N ALA A 30 -6.87 1.41 -7.79
CA ALA A 30 -7.68 0.72 -6.79
C ALA A 30 -8.78 -0.14 -7.44
N GLU A 31 -9.37 0.32 -8.52
CA GLU A 31 -10.32 -0.45 -9.33
C GLU A 31 -9.67 -1.70 -9.94
N ARG A 32 -8.47 -1.57 -10.52
CA ARG A 32 -7.70 -2.71 -11.02
C ARG A 32 -7.30 -3.68 -9.91
N GLU A 33 -6.88 -3.17 -8.75
CA GLU A 33 -6.57 -4.00 -7.59
C GLU A 33 -7.81 -4.76 -7.12
N TYR A 34 -8.97 -4.10 -7.05
CA TYR A 34 -10.22 -4.73 -6.64
C TYR A 34 -10.62 -5.86 -7.59
N GLU A 35 -10.49 -5.68 -8.89
CA GLU A 35 -10.77 -6.74 -9.86
C GLU A 35 -9.88 -7.98 -9.66
N GLU A 36 -8.62 -7.78 -9.30
CA GLU A 36 -7.69 -8.87 -9.08
C GLU A 36 -7.85 -9.56 -7.71
N VAL A 37 -7.98 -8.77 -6.63
CA VAL A 37 -7.83 -9.28 -5.25
C VAL A 37 -8.85 -8.69 -4.27
N GLY A 38 -9.86 -7.97 -4.73
CA GLY A 38 -10.86 -7.32 -3.88
C GLY A 38 -11.65 -8.31 -3.04
N GLN A 39 -12.14 -7.84 -1.90
CA GLN A 39 -13.05 -8.58 -1.02
C GLN A 39 -14.47 -8.51 -1.58
N LYS A 40 -14.76 -9.35 -2.58
CA LYS A 40 -16.03 -9.34 -3.33
C LYS A 40 -17.22 -9.87 -2.51
N ASP A 41 -16.96 -10.39 -1.34
CA ASP A 41 -17.96 -10.82 -0.34
C ASP A 41 -18.44 -9.69 0.57
N LEU A 42 -17.81 -8.50 0.54
CA LEU A 42 -18.30 -7.33 1.25
C LEU A 42 -19.33 -6.56 0.42
N ASP A 43 -18.88 -5.79 -0.54
CA ASP A 43 -19.68 -5.04 -1.49
C ASP A 43 -18.83 -4.61 -2.67
N ARG A 44 -19.40 -3.81 -3.57
CA ARG A 44 -18.61 -3.16 -4.60
C ARG A 44 -17.57 -2.20 -4.00
N LEU A 45 -16.47 -2.02 -4.68
CA LEU A 45 -15.45 -1.04 -4.30
C LEU A 45 -16.08 0.36 -4.19
N ASN A 46 -15.90 0.98 -3.04
CA ASN A 46 -16.27 2.36 -2.78
C ASN A 46 -15.26 2.97 -1.82
N VAL A 47 -14.16 3.49 -2.37
CA VAL A 47 -13.06 4.00 -1.56
C VAL A 47 -13.45 5.32 -0.89
N ASP A 48 -13.31 5.40 0.42
CA ASP A 48 -13.53 6.63 1.19
C ASP A 48 -12.31 7.57 1.08
N TRP A 49 -12.25 8.31 -0.04
CA TRP A 49 -11.18 9.27 -0.29
C TRP A 49 -11.19 10.44 0.70
N ALA A 50 -12.36 10.82 1.22
CA ALA A 50 -12.47 11.86 2.24
C ALA A 50 -11.76 11.41 3.52
N ARG A 51 -12.01 10.18 3.96
CA ARG A 51 -11.35 9.60 5.13
C ARG A 51 -9.84 9.47 4.94
N TYR A 52 -9.38 9.06 3.77
CA TYR A 52 -7.95 9.05 3.45
C TYR A 52 -7.34 10.46 3.53
N GLY A 53 -8.03 11.48 3.03
CA GLY A 53 -7.59 12.87 3.14
C GLY A 53 -7.49 13.37 4.59
N GLU A 54 -8.45 13.01 5.44
CA GLU A 54 -8.42 13.33 6.88
C GLU A 54 -7.22 12.68 7.59
N LEU A 55 -6.97 11.41 7.30
CA LEU A 55 -5.83 10.69 7.85
C LEU A 55 -4.49 11.28 7.40
N ASP A 56 -4.40 11.68 6.13
CA ASP A 56 -3.21 12.33 5.57
C ASP A 56 -2.96 13.69 6.23
N ALA A 57 -3.99 14.52 6.34
CA ALA A 57 -3.91 15.80 7.03
C ALA A 57 -3.53 15.68 8.51
N ALA A 58 -3.94 14.58 9.17
CA ALA A 58 -3.59 14.26 10.55
C ALA A 58 -2.20 13.62 10.70
N GLY A 59 -1.44 13.41 9.62
CA GLY A 59 -0.15 12.71 9.63
C GLY A 59 -0.26 11.21 9.92
N LYS A 60 -1.47 10.63 9.79
CA LYS A 60 -1.79 9.23 10.06
C LYS A 60 -1.87 8.37 8.79
N LEU A 61 -1.52 8.94 7.66
CA LEU A 61 -1.39 8.24 6.39
C LEU A 61 -0.03 8.53 5.77
N ALA A 62 0.59 7.53 5.18
CA ALA A 62 1.77 7.68 4.35
C ALA A 62 1.53 6.99 3.00
N THR A 63 1.53 7.75 1.93
CA THR A 63 1.31 7.25 0.57
C THR A 63 2.57 7.38 -0.26
N PHE A 64 3.02 6.26 -0.80
CA PHE A 64 4.20 6.15 -1.66
C PHE A 64 3.78 5.66 -3.04
N ILE A 65 4.37 6.24 -4.08
CA ILE A 65 4.07 5.89 -5.47
C ILE A 65 5.33 5.53 -6.24
N ALA A 66 5.16 4.65 -7.22
CA ALA A 66 6.12 4.42 -8.29
C ALA A 66 5.54 4.92 -9.61
N LYS A 67 6.29 5.72 -10.34
CA LYS A 67 5.94 6.16 -11.68
C LYS A 67 6.89 5.53 -12.69
N ARG A 68 6.38 5.20 -13.87
CA ARG A 68 7.15 4.89 -15.07
C ARG A 68 6.84 5.93 -16.12
N ASP A 69 7.87 6.64 -16.56
CA ASP A 69 7.76 7.69 -17.59
C ASP A 69 6.64 8.72 -17.26
N GLY A 70 6.53 9.09 -15.97
CA GLY A 70 5.56 10.06 -15.46
C GLY A 70 4.20 9.49 -15.03
N MET A 71 3.84 8.26 -15.41
CA MET A 71 2.57 7.62 -15.04
C MET A 71 2.70 6.76 -13.80
N ILE A 72 1.75 6.85 -12.86
CA ILE A 72 1.72 5.99 -11.66
C ILE A 72 1.45 4.54 -12.10
N VAL A 73 2.39 3.65 -11.76
CA VAL A 73 2.33 2.21 -12.06
C VAL A 73 2.26 1.34 -10.81
N GLY A 74 2.37 1.95 -9.63
CA GLY A 74 2.23 1.25 -8.36
C GLY A 74 2.15 2.23 -7.20
N TYR A 75 1.56 1.77 -6.11
CA TYR A 75 1.46 2.54 -4.89
C TYR A 75 1.46 1.64 -3.65
N ALA A 76 1.84 2.23 -2.53
CA ALA A 76 1.75 1.64 -1.20
C ALA A 76 1.26 2.70 -0.23
N ALA A 77 0.15 2.44 0.44
CA ALA A 77 -0.44 3.33 1.43
C ALA A 77 -0.43 2.66 2.80
N PHE A 78 -0.04 3.40 3.82
CA PHE A 78 0.10 2.90 5.19
C PHE A 78 -0.67 3.79 6.15
N ILE A 79 -1.45 3.16 7.02
CA ILE A 79 -1.99 3.82 8.22
C ILE A 79 -0.90 3.84 9.27
N VAL A 80 -0.59 5.02 9.78
CA VAL A 80 0.44 5.27 10.80
C VAL A 80 -0.25 5.66 12.09
N GLN A 81 0.02 4.94 13.16
CA GLN A 81 -0.63 5.16 14.45
C GLN A 81 0.24 4.72 15.61
N THR A 82 -0.01 5.27 16.78
CA THR A 82 0.53 4.77 18.04
C THR A 82 -0.09 3.40 18.33
N HIS A 83 0.73 2.44 18.71
CA HIS A 83 0.25 1.11 19.08
C HIS A 83 -0.55 1.17 20.37
N ILE A 84 -1.76 0.61 20.40
CA ILE A 84 -2.69 0.76 21.54
C ILE A 84 -2.15 0.18 22.85
N HIS A 85 -1.34 -0.88 22.77
CA HIS A 85 -0.72 -1.50 23.96
C HIS A 85 0.70 -0.97 24.26
N TYR A 86 1.27 -0.19 23.35
CA TYR A 86 2.64 0.35 23.46
C TYR A 86 2.61 1.80 23.00
N GLN A 87 2.13 2.70 23.88
CA GLN A 87 1.84 4.09 23.53
C GLN A 87 3.07 4.88 23.04
N ASP A 88 4.28 4.42 23.34
CA ASP A 88 5.52 5.03 22.88
C ASP A 88 6.00 4.46 21.53
N ALA A 89 5.27 3.49 20.98
CA ALA A 89 5.62 2.85 19.72
C ALA A 89 4.73 3.35 18.57
N LEU A 90 5.32 4.05 17.61
CA LEU A 90 4.68 4.39 16.36
C LEU A 90 4.80 3.21 15.40
N VAL A 91 3.66 2.75 14.86
CA VAL A 91 3.60 1.61 13.96
C VAL A 91 2.88 1.97 12.66
N ALA A 92 3.17 1.26 11.59
CA ALA A 92 2.49 1.40 10.32
C ALA A 92 1.96 0.06 9.83
N ALA A 93 0.78 0.06 9.23
CA ALA A 93 0.21 -1.11 8.55
C ALA A 93 -0.27 -0.71 7.16
N ASN A 94 -0.03 -1.55 6.14
CA ASN A 94 -0.50 -1.23 4.80
C ASN A 94 -2.03 -1.29 4.74
N SER A 95 -2.64 -0.28 4.15
CA SER A 95 -4.04 -0.30 3.71
C SER A 95 -4.15 -0.81 2.27
N ALA A 96 -3.14 -0.54 1.45
CA ALA A 96 -3.03 -1.03 0.08
C ALA A 96 -1.56 -1.16 -0.34
N VAL A 97 -1.26 -2.17 -1.15
CA VAL A 97 -0.01 -2.32 -1.91
C VAL A 97 -0.37 -2.89 -3.26
N TYR A 98 -0.20 -2.12 -4.30
CA TYR A 98 -0.52 -2.55 -5.65
C TYR A 98 0.51 -2.05 -6.66
N ALA A 99 0.77 -2.86 -7.66
CA ALA A 99 1.49 -2.46 -8.86
C ALA A 99 0.84 -3.13 -10.08
N VAL A 100 0.79 -2.42 -11.20
CA VAL A 100 0.25 -2.98 -12.43
C VAL A 100 1.06 -4.21 -12.87
N PRO A 101 0.41 -5.25 -13.44
CA PRO A 101 1.09 -6.49 -13.83
C PRO A 101 2.33 -6.28 -14.69
N GLU A 102 2.32 -5.27 -15.55
CA GLU A 102 3.36 -4.95 -16.52
C GLU A 102 4.72 -4.56 -15.89
N VAL A 103 4.75 -4.24 -14.59
CA VAL A 103 5.97 -3.87 -13.88
C VAL A 103 6.36 -4.85 -12.77
N ARG A 104 5.57 -5.89 -12.52
CA ARG A 104 5.78 -6.85 -11.41
C ARG A 104 7.00 -7.74 -11.61
N ALA A 105 7.33 -8.09 -12.85
CA ALA A 105 8.49 -8.94 -13.16
C ALA A 105 9.84 -8.25 -12.88
N GLY A 106 9.83 -6.92 -12.72
CA GLY A 106 11.02 -6.12 -12.40
C GLY A 106 11.19 -5.87 -10.91
N ARG A 107 12.15 -4.99 -10.60
CA ARG A 107 12.45 -4.58 -9.22
C ARG A 107 11.59 -3.40 -8.74
N VAL A 108 10.52 -3.05 -9.45
CA VAL A 108 9.73 -1.83 -9.17
C VAL A 108 9.07 -1.92 -7.80
N VAL A 109 8.38 -3.03 -7.52
CA VAL A 109 7.73 -3.24 -6.21
C VAL A 109 8.74 -3.28 -5.09
N LEU A 110 9.85 -4.03 -5.26
CA LEU A 110 10.93 -4.08 -4.27
C LEU A 110 11.47 -2.69 -3.92
N LYS A 111 11.69 -1.86 -4.94
CA LYS A 111 12.19 -0.50 -4.74
C LYS A 111 11.15 0.41 -4.11
N LEU A 112 9.87 0.26 -4.49
CA LEU A 112 8.77 1.00 -3.88
C LEU A 112 8.68 0.69 -2.38
N LEU A 113 8.72 -0.58 -1.98
CA LEU A 113 8.61 -0.98 -0.58
C LEU A 113 9.83 -0.54 0.23
N ARG A 114 11.05 -0.63 -0.33
CA ARG A 114 12.25 -0.08 0.33
C ARG A 114 12.17 1.44 0.50
N PHE A 115 11.68 2.14 -0.50
CA PHE A 115 11.50 3.59 -0.42
C PHE A 115 10.44 3.95 0.63
N ALA A 116 9.34 3.20 0.71
CA ALA A 116 8.31 3.36 1.72
C ALA A 116 8.87 3.11 3.14
N GLU A 117 9.64 2.04 3.33
CA GLU A 117 10.30 1.72 4.60
C GLU A 117 11.21 2.86 5.07
N MET A 118 12.04 3.41 4.17
CA MET A 118 12.90 4.57 4.49
C MET A 118 12.07 5.78 4.90
N GLY A 119 10.98 6.07 4.20
CA GLY A 119 10.08 7.20 4.50
C GLY A 119 9.35 7.03 5.83
N LEU A 120 8.86 5.83 6.14
CA LEU A 120 8.22 5.50 7.41
C LEU A 120 9.20 5.56 8.57
N LYS A 121 10.40 5.03 8.41
CA LYS A 121 11.48 5.13 9.40
C LYS A 121 11.84 6.58 9.69
N ALA A 122 11.95 7.42 8.66
CA ALA A 122 12.22 8.86 8.84
C ALA A 122 11.08 9.60 9.57
N GLN A 123 9.85 9.08 9.53
CA GLN A 123 8.70 9.57 10.29
C GLN A 123 8.70 9.10 11.75
N GLY A 124 9.60 8.19 12.13
CA GLY A 124 9.69 7.62 13.48
C GLY A 124 8.95 6.30 13.67
N VAL A 125 8.47 5.69 12.59
CA VAL A 125 7.83 4.37 12.64
C VAL A 125 8.85 3.33 13.08
N GLN A 126 8.52 2.56 14.11
CA GLN A 126 9.38 1.56 14.74
C GLN A 126 9.09 0.15 14.23
N LYS A 127 7.86 -0.12 13.77
CA LYS A 127 7.46 -1.41 13.22
C LYS A 127 6.45 -1.23 12.07
N ILE A 128 6.65 -2.00 11.02
CA ILE A 128 5.78 -2.01 9.84
C ILE A 128 5.15 -3.39 9.72
N TYR A 129 3.83 -3.42 9.58
CA TYR A 129 3.05 -4.62 9.31
C TYR A 129 2.56 -4.63 7.87
N TYR A 130 2.65 -5.79 7.23
CA TYR A 130 2.04 -6.03 5.92
C TYR A 130 0.93 -7.06 6.03
N HIS A 131 -0.27 -6.67 5.62
CA HIS A 131 -1.38 -7.58 5.37
C HIS A 131 -1.25 -8.12 3.95
N VAL A 132 -0.95 -9.40 3.82
CA VAL A 132 -0.71 -10.07 2.54
C VAL A 132 -1.88 -10.99 2.24
N LYS A 133 -2.55 -10.78 1.10
CA LYS A 133 -3.66 -11.65 0.67
C LYS A 133 -3.10 -12.97 0.13
N GLN A 134 -3.65 -14.09 0.59
CA GLN A 134 -3.22 -15.43 0.15
C GLN A 134 -3.37 -15.63 -1.37
N THR A 135 -4.35 -14.97 -1.99
CA THR A 135 -4.60 -15.04 -3.45
C THR A 135 -3.56 -14.29 -4.28
N LYS A 136 -2.81 -13.36 -3.68
CA LYS A 136 -1.73 -12.57 -4.29
C LYS A 136 -0.62 -12.39 -3.28
N ASP A 137 -0.03 -13.50 -2.91
CA ASP A 137 1.02 -13.55 -1.89
C ASP A 137 2.34 -12.95 -2.45
N PHE A 138 2.84 -11.92 -1.76
CA PHE A 138 4.15 -11.32 -1.99
C PHE A 138 5.08 -11.47 -0.77
N GLY A 139 4.77 -12.41 0.13
CA GLY A 139 5.56 -12.67 1.33
C GLY A 139 7.01 -13.03 1.03
N ARG A 140 7.28 -13.72 -0.09
CA ARG A 140 8.66 -13.99 -0.54
C ARG A 140 9.44 -12.70 -0.80
N LEU A 141 8.79 -11.67 -1.37
CA LEU A 141 9.40 -10.36 -1.57
C LEU A 141 9.68 -9.68 -0.22
N LEU A 142 8.74 -9.76 0.72
CA LEU A 142 8.91 -9.22 2.07
C LEU A 142 10.06 -9.92 2.81
N GLY A 143 10.19 -11.24 2.67
CA GLY A 143 11.33 -11.99 3.23
C GLY A 143 12.68 -11.49 2.71
N HIS A 144 12.78 -11.11 1.42
CA HIS A 144 13.99 -10.49 0.87
C HIS A 144 14.28 -9.09 1.43
N LEU A 145 13.28 -8.44 2.00
CA LEU A 145 13.40 -7.16 2.71
C LEU A 145 13.67 -7.34 4.21
N GLY A 146 13.70 -8.57 4.70
CA GLY A 146 13.94 -8.89 6.12
C GLY A 146 12.69 -8.91 6.99
N TYR A 147 11.48 -8.94 6.39
CA TYR A 147 10.24 -9.13 7.11
C TYR A 147 10.00 -10.59 7.43
N GLU A 148 9.39 -10.86 8.57
CA GLU A 148 9.04 -12.19 9.05
C GLU A 148 7.52 -12.36 9.06
N ASP A 149 7.04 -13.60 8.84
CA ASP A 149 5.63 -13.97 9.03
C ASP A 149 5.36 -14.09 10.54
N VAL A 150 4.53 -13.21 11.09
CA VAL A 150 4.33 -13.08 12.54
C VAL A 150 2.89 -13.33 12.98
N GLU A 151 1.92 -13.33 12.06
CA GLU A 151 0.50 -13.39 12.40
C GLU A 151 -0.34 -13.98 11.28
N ARG A 152 -1.45 -14.63 11.65
CA ARG A 152 -2.47 -15.11 10.72
C ARG A 152 -3.78 -14.38 10.97
N MET A 153 -4.45 -13.93 9.91
CA MET A 153 -5.74 -13.28 9.96
C MET A 153 -6.85 -14.25 9.53
N TYR A 154 -7.91 -14.33 10.33
CA TYR A 154 -9.10 -15.10 10.00
C TYR A 154 -10.27 -14.14 9.79
N ALA A 155 -11.13 -14.39 8.80
CA ALA A 155 -12.26 -13.55 8.48
C ALA A 155 -13.55 -14.40 8.30
N LYS A 156 -14.69 -13.83 8.69
CA LYS A 156 -16.01 -14.39 8.47
C LYS A 156 -16.98 -13.25 8.13
N VAL A 157 -17.78 -13.43 7.08
CA VAL A 157 -18.93 -12.53 6.83
C VAL A 157 -20.01 -12.84 7.83
N VAL A 158 -20.43 -11.84 8.62
CA VAL A 158 -21.40 -12.00 9.72
C VAL A 158 -22.78 -11.41 9.42
N ARG A 159 -22.95 -10.77 8.25
CA ARG A 159 -24.26 -10.32 7.77
C ARG A 159 -24.99 -11.47 7.07
N ASP A 160 -26.31 -11.50 7.19
CA ASP A 160 -27.13 -12.40 6.37
C ASP A 160 -26.95 -12.04 4.90
N ARG A 161 -26.71 -13.05 4.04
CA ARG A 161 -26.77 -12.82 2.60
C ARG A 161 -28.23 -12.60 2.26
N GLU A 162 -28.59 -11.42 1.74
CA GLU A 162 -29.89 -11.27 1.10
C GLU A 162 -29.94 -12.30 -0.04
N VAL A 163 -30.83 -13.29 0.14
CA VAL A 163 -31.14 -14.25 -0.92
C VAL A 163 -31.99 -13.50 -1.93
N GLY A 164 -31.33 -12.98 -2.94
CA GLY A 164 -31.99 -12.39 -4.10
C GLY A 164 -32.30 -13.46 -5.16
#